data_2d13899ab9730c4c78256527b1684f58
#
_entry.id   2d13899ab9730c4c78256527b1684f58
#
_cell.length_a   1.000
_cell.length_b   1.000
_cell.length_c   1.000
_cell.angle_alpha   90.00
_cell.angle_beta   90.00
_cell.angle_gamma   90.00
#
_symmetry.space_group_name_H-M   'P 1'
#
loop_
_entity.id
_entity.type
_entity.pdbx_description
1 polymer ?
#
loop_
_entity_poly.entity_id
_entity_poly.type
_entity_poly.pdbx_seq_one_letter_code
_entity_poly.pdbx_strand_id
1 'polypeptide(L)'
;METSSLCLSDLPSLTDLIIGSDENCNNSYSFYCCKKLELVNLPALQTLEFGLFAFHLASALHLKSDLRFGSFPVDLPNLISVSFNNTSFSKLQSLEWSGMTHVANISIGNRCMNLVSEMEFSDFPCLEHLSFGSDCCRNVKDLKMRGLGQLRVISIGDHSFYKTLHTDFVELPVVSTFTVGKKVFPSLVRVNMECGVAAAVSRVVVSDTFRSVMTNICNSNSCFCLFHRYAGSILACQRKWSPTFHRSLPRAFRHCCLP
;
A
#
# COMPACT_ATOMS: atom_id res chain seq x y z
N MET A 1 23.94 23.37 -9.55
CA MET A 1 24.06 21.92 -9.23
C MET A 1 23.16 21.19 -10.21
N GLU A 2 23.78 20.44 -11.13
CA GLU A 2 23.01 19.63 -12.06
C GLU A 2 22.19 18.59 -11.30
N THR A 3 20.91 18.49 -11.61
CA THR A 3 20.05 17.47 -11.04
C THR A 3 20.39 16.16 -11.73
N SER A 4 21.12 15.28 -11.07
CA SER A 4 21.41 13.96 -11.60
C SER A 4 20.11 13.19 -11.81
N SER A 5 19.81 12.83 -13.04
CA SER A 5 18.67 11.98 -13.41
C SER A 5 19.17 10.76 -14.17
N LEU A 6 18.50 9.63 -13.96
CA LEU A 6 18.67 8.43 -14.76
C LEU A 6 17.40 8.23 -15.58
N CYS A 7 17.57 8.13 -16.89
CA CYS A 7 16.52 7.76 -17.82
C CYS A 7 16.92 6.46 -18.53
N LEU A 8 16.07 5.46 -18.48
CA LEU A 8 16.18 4.23 -19.26
C LEU A 8 14.99 4.19 -20.21
N SER A 9 15.29 4.21 -21.51
CA SER A 9 14.23 4.24 -22.53
C SER A 9 14.51 3.28 -23.68
N ASP A 10 13.42 2.88 -24.33
CA ASP A 10 13.44 2.16 -25.61
C ASP A 10 14.25 0.84 -25.56
N LEU A 11 14.04 0.06 -24.51
CA LEU A 11 14.66 -1.24 -24.30
C LEU A 11 13.61 -2.36 -24.45
N PRO A 12 13.22 -2.73 -25.67
CA PRO A 12 12.07 -3.60 -25.92
C PRO A 12 12.25 -5.05 -25.46
N SER A 13 13.48 -5.49 -25.21
CA SER A 13 13.79 -6.84 -24.75
C SER A 13 14.16 -6.92 -23.27
N LEU A 14 14.15 -5.81 -22.54
CA LEU A 14 14.48 -5.80 -21.12
C LEU A 14 13.34 -6.39 -20.30
N THR A 15 13.57 -7.55 -19.68
CA THR A 15 12.59 -8.25 -18.84
C THR A 15 12.74 -7.95 -17.37
N ASP A 16 13.97 -7.76 -16.91
CA ASP A 16 14.28 -7.58 -15.49
C ASP A 16 15.23 -6.39 -15.30
N LEU A 17 14.84 -5.46 -14.44
CA LEU A 17 15.67 -4.35 -14.03
C LEU A 17 15.92 -4.42 -12.53
N ILE A 18 17.13 -4.82 -12.16
CA ILE A 18 17.55 -4.94 -10.77
C ILE A 18 18.68 -3.91 -10.53
N ILE A 19 18.43 -2.96 -9.64
CA ILE A 19 19.38 -1.88 -9.34
C ILE A 19 19.82 -1.99 -7.88
N GLY A 20 21.01 -2.51 -7.67
CA GLY A 20 21.56 -2.82 -6.36
C GLY A 20 21.36 -4.27 -5.97
N SER A 21 21.70 -4.63 -4.75
CA SER A 21 21.56 -6.00 -4.24
C SER A 21 20.97 -6.00 -2.84
N ASP A 22 20.34 -7.10 -2.47
CA ASP A 22 19.79 -7.33 -1.14
C ASP A 22 20.81 -7.87 -0.15
N GLU A 23 21.85 -8.50 -0.67
CA GLU A 23 22.79 -9.22 0.15
C GLU A 23 23.75 -8.26 0.84
N ASN A 24 23.85 -8.36 2.14
CA ASN A 24 24.83 -7.88 3.15
C ASN A 24 26.11 -7.12 2.66
N CYS A 25 26.07 -6.52 1.50
CA CYS A 25 27.16 -5.75 0.95
C CYS A 25 27.16 -4.37 1.57
N ASN A 26 28.16 -4.08 2.34
CA ASN A 26 28.40 -2.77 2.97
C ASN A 26 28.46 -1.57 1.98
N ASN A 27 28.14 -1.77 0.68
CA ASN A 27 28.31 -0.79 -0.39
C ASN A 27 27.16 -0.79 -1.41
N SER A 28 25.92 -1.13 -1.05
CA SER A 28 24.78 -1.14 -1.98
C SER A 28 24.14 0.24 -2.19
N TYR A 29 24.94 1.28 -2.39
CA TYR A 29 24.46 2.66 -2.60
C TYR A 29 24.25 2.97 -4.08
N SER A 30 23.59 2.08 -4.82
CA SER A 30 23.37 2.26 -6.26
C SER A 30 22.55 3.52 -6.54
N PHE A 31 23.10 4.41 -7.36
CA PHE A 31 22.47 5.68 -7.70
C PHE A 31 22.02 6.52 -6.48
N TYR A 32 22.74 6.42 -5.37
CA TYR A 32 22.39 7.06 -4.10
C TYR A 32 22.07 8.55 -4.22
N CYS A 33 22.87 9.31 -4.99
CA CYS A 33 22.71 10.75 -5.20
C CYS A 33 21.78 11.10 -6.37
N CYS A 34 21.26 10.12 -7.11
CA CYS A 34 20.35 10.38 -8.21
C CYS A 34 19.01 10.90 -7.68
N LYS A 35 18.54 12.00 -8.25
CA LYS A 35 17.32 12.67 -7.76
C LYS A 35 16.07 12.27 -8.48
N LYS A 36 16.18 11.73 -9.69
CA LYS A 36 15.05 11.33 -10.52
C LYS A 36 15.37 10.06 -11.29
N LEU A 37 14.42 9.13 -11.30
CA LEU A 37 14.43 7.97 -12.18
C LEU A 37 13.23 8.06 -13.13
N GLU A 38 13.51 7.85 -14.41
CA GLU A 38 12.50 7.74 -15.46
C GLU A 38 12.69 6.43 -16.21
N LEU A 39 11.62 5.67 -16.33
CA LEU A 39 11.55 4.44 -17.12
C LEU A 39 10.52 4.65 -18.22
N VAL A 40 10.96 4.57 -19.47
CA VAL A 40 10.15 4.94 -20.62
C VAL A 40 10.24 3.86 -21.70
N ASN A 41 9.11 3.42 -22.22
CA ASN A 41 9.02 2.45 -23.30
C ASN A 41 9.84 1.16 -23.04
N LEU A 42 9.50 0.45 -21.97
CA LEU A 42 10.08 -0.83 -21.57
C LEU A 42 9.01 -1.93 -21.64
N PRO A 43 8.52 -2.28 -22.84
CA PRO A 43 7.32 -3.10 -23.00
C PRO A 43 7.47 -4.55 -22.50
N ALA A 44 8.69 -5.08 -22.42
CA ALA A 44 8.92 -6.43 -21.93
C ALA A 44 9.22 -6.49 -20.42
N LEU A 45 9.33 -5.35 -19.73
CA LEU A 45 9.73 -5.33 -18.32
C LEU A 45 8.67 -6.00 -17.43
N GLN A 46 9.08 -7.02 -16.70
CA GLN A 46 8.26 -7.82 -15.78
C GLN A 46 8.66 -7.61 -14.33
N THR A 47 9.96 -7.43 -14.07
CA THR A 47 10.48 -7.27 -12.71
C THR A 47 11.22 -5.95 -12.58
N LEU A 48 10.88 -5.19 -11.55
CA LEU A 48 11.57 -3.96 -11.16
C LEU A 48 11.97 -4.05 -9.69
N GLU A 49 13.27 -4.06 -9.42
CA GLU A 49 13.79 -4.20 -8.07
C GLU A 49 14.83 -3.12 -7.77
N PHE A 50 14.67 -2.49 -6.60
CA PHE A 50 15.59 -1.52 -6.07
C PHE A 50 16.22 -2.04 -4.79
N GLY A 51 17.52 -2.30 -4.83
CA GLY A 51 18.30 -2.80 -3.71
C GLY A 51 18.49 -1.80 -2.58
N LEU A 52 19.22 -2.21 -1.59
CA LEU A 52 19.52 -1.45 -0.37
C LEU A 52 20.12 -0.07 -0.69
N PHE A 53 19.56 1.00 -0.13
CA PHE A 53 19.93 2.41 -0.37
C PHE A 53 19.87 2.88 -1.84
N ALA A 54 19.29 2.12 -2.75
CA ALA A 54 19.15 2.57 -4.13
C ALA A 54 18.29 3.85 -4.18
N PHE A 55 18.73 4.83 -4.95
CA PHE A 55 18.04 6.11 -5.10
C PHE A 55 17.65 6.79 -3.77
N HIS A 56 18.48 6.66 -2.75
CA HIS A 56 18.18 7.18 -1.41
C HIS A 56 17.80 8.67 -1.40
N LEU A 57 18.46 9.50 -2.20
CA LEU A 57 18.20 10.94 -2.30
C LEU A 57 17.19 11.30 -3.39
N ALA A 58 16.58 10.35 -4.06
CA ALA A 58 15.55 10.64 -5.05
C ALA A 58 14.34 11.33 -4.41
N SER A 59 13.91 12.41 -5.02
CA SER A 59 12.74 13.18 -4.56
C SER A 59 11.46 12.85 -5.33
N ALA A 60 11.59 12.28 -6.53
CA ALA A 60 10.46 11.90 -7.36
C ALA A 60 10.71 10.56 -8.05
N LEU A 61 9.67 9.76 -8.12
CA LEU A 61 9.60 8.51 -8.87
C LEU A 61 8.30 8.50 -9.68
N HIS A 62 8.42 8.33 -10.98
CA HIS A 62 7.30 8.25 -11.88
C HIS A 62 7.29 6.88 -12.54
N LEU A 63 6.31 6.07 -12.16
CA LEU A 63 6.03 4.77 -12.75
C LEU A 63 4.60 4.84 -13.29
N LYS A 64 4.45 5.27 -14.53
CA LYS A 64 3.14 5.44 -15.16
C LYS A 64 3.03 4.58 -16.40
N SER A 65 1.88 3.96 -16.54
CA SER A 65 1.39 3.40 -17.79
C SER A 65 0.18 4.25 -18.22
N ASP A 66 0.37 5.23 -19.09
CA ASP A 66 -0.71 6.13 -19.52
C ASP A 66 -1.25 5.76 -20.92
N LEU A 67 -2.35 5.04 -20.94
CA LEU A 67 -3.06 4.66 -22.17
C LEU A 67 -3.90 5.81 -22.79
N ARG A 68 -3.89 7.01 -22.21
CA ARG A 68 -4.86 8.07 -22.59
C ARG A 68 -4.44 8.94 -23.76
N PHE A 69 -3.21 8.86 -24.21
CA PHE A 69 -2.76 9.62 -25.39
C PHE A 69 -2.41 8.67 -26.54
N GLY A 70 -3.33 8.50 -27.44
CA GLY A 70 -3.40 7.53 -28.52
C GLY A 70 -2.30 7.56 -29.58
N SER A 71 -1.03 7.72 -29.25
CA SER A 71 0.06 7.63 -30.21
C SER A 71 1.38 7.06 -29.71
N PHE A 72 1.56 6.75 -28.41
CA PHE A 72 2.73 6.03 -27.95
C PHE A 72 2.33 5.01 -26.88
N PRO A 73 2.70 3.71 -27.06
CA PRO A 73 2.47 2.70 -26.03
C PRO A 73 3.37 3.04 -24.85
N VAL A 74 2.78 3.20 -23.74
CA VAL A 74 3.42 3.52 -22.48
C VAL A 74 3.74 2.22 -21.76
N ASP A 75 4.73 2.09 -21.34
CA ASP A 75 5.94 2.20 -20.68
C ASP A 75 6.24 0.91 -19.91
N LEU A 76 5.32 0.36 -19.09
CA LEU A 76 5.51 -0.84 -18.29
C LEU A 76 4.28 -1.80 -18.33
N PRO A 77 3.76 -2.15 -19.53
CA PRO A 77 2.48 -2.86 -19.63
C PRO A 77 2.53 -4.29 -19.08
N ASN A 78 3.71 -4.90 -19.01
CA ASN A 78 3.90 -6.27 -18.56
C ASN A 78 4.56 -6.37 -17.18
N LEU A 79 4.69 -5.25 -16.46
CA LEU A 79 5.30 -5.25 -15.14
C LEU A 79 4.44 -6.06 -14.16
N ILE A 80 5.03 -7.10 -13.56
CA ILE A 80 4.38 -8.04 -12.66
C ILE A 80 4.76 -7.76 -11.21
N SER A 81 6.02 -7.36 -10.98
CA SER A 81 6.55 -7.19 -9.63
C SER A 81 7.38 -5.92 -9.49
N VAL A 82 7.12 -5.18 -8.39
CA VAL A 82 7.91 -4.02 -7.98
C VAL A 82 8.40 -4.23 -6.56
N SER A 83 9.70 -4.14 -6.34
CA SER A 83 10.31 -4.27 -5.02
C SER A 83 11.20 -3.07 -4.70
N PHE A 84 10.98 -2.48 -3.54
CA PHE A 84 11.80 -1.43 -2.96
C PHE A 84 12.46 -2.00 -1.71
N ASN A 85 13.73 -2.34 -1.79
CA ASN A 85 14.42 -2.90 -0.63
C ASN A 85 14.79 -1.82 0.40
N ASN A 86 15.30 -2.25 1.53
CA ASN A 86 15.47 -1.39 2.70
C ASN A 86 16.16 -0.06 2.38
N THR A 87 15.59 1.02 2.88
CA THR A 87 16.11 2.39 2.79
C THR A 87 16.21 2.95 1.36
N SER A 88 15.75 2.20 0.34
CA SER A 88 15.62 2.74 -1.01
C SER A 88 14.57 3.86 -1.03
N PHE A 89 14.76 4.86 -1.86
CA PHE A 89 13.85 6.00 -1.98
C PHE A 89 13.42 6.64 -0.64
N SER A 90 14.25 6.62 0.39
CA SER A 90 13.86 7.10 1.72
C SER A 90 13.54 8.59 1.79
N LYS A 91 14.02 9.38 0.83
CA LYS A 91 13.75 10.82 0.69
C LYS A 91 12.71 11.14 -0.37
N LEU A 92 12.03 10.14 -0.90
CA LEU A 92 10.96 10.33 -1.88
C LEU A 92 9.84 11.21 -1.31
N GLN A 93 9.48 12.26 -2.03
CA GLN A 93 8.42 13.19 -1.67
C GLN A 93 7.19 13.00 -2.54
N SER A 94 7.40 12.64 -3.82
CA SER A 94 6.35 12.42 -4.79
C SER A 94 6.50 11.04 -5.40
N LEU A 95 5.44 10.27 -5.32
CA LEU A 95 5.29 8.95 -5.93
C LEU A 95 4.07 8.98 -6.85
N GLU A 96 4.33 8.75 -8.12
CA GLU A 96 3.26 8.61 -9.10
C GLU A 96 3.35 7.23 -9.73
N TRP A 97 2.35 6.43 -9.52
CA TRP A 97 2.17 5.14 -10.15
C TRP A 97 0.72 4.98 -10.59
N SER A 98 0.50 4.65 -11.82
CA SER A 98 -0.84 4.42 -12.37
C SER A 98 -0.76 3.54 -13.61
N GLY A 99 -1.87 2.92 -13.98
CA GLY A 99 -1.97 2.11 -15.18
C GLY A 99 -1.14 0.82 -15.17
N MET A 100 -0.67 0.36 -14.02
CA MET A 100 0.10 -0.87 -13.86
C MET A 100 -0.84 -2.07 -13.79
N THR A 101 -1.46 -2.39 -14.90
CA THR A 101 -2.59 -3.34 -14.98
C THR A 101 -2.21 -4.78 -14.69
N HIS A 102 -0.93 -5.15 -14.81
CA HIS A 102 -0.44 -6.51 -14.60
C HIS A 102 0.36 -6.70 -13.32
N VAL A 103 0.59 -5.63 -12.55
CA VAL A 103 1.34 -5.74 -11.30
C VAL A 103 0.56 -6.56 -10.29
N ALA A 104 1.14 -7.70 -9.91
CA ALA A 104 0.61 -8.64 -8.93
C ALA A 104 1.24 -8.46 -7.54
N ASN A 105 2.49 -7.98 -7.49
CA ASN A 105 3.23 -7.87 -6.25
C ASN A 105 3.88 -6.50 -6.10
N ILE A 106 3.65 -5.85 -4.96
CA ILE A 106 4.35 -4.64 -4.54
C ILE A 106 4.93 -4.88 -3.15
N SER A 107 6.25 -4.74 -3.03
CA SER A 107 6.97 -4.84 -1.77
C SER A 107 7.73 -3.54 -1.47
N ILE A 108 7.45 -2.93 -0.33
CA ILE A 108 8.11 -1.72 0.15
C ILE A 108 8.87 -2.09 1.42
N GLY A 109 10.19 -2.09 1.36
CA GLY A 109 11.08 -2.49 2.44
C GLY A 109 11.12 -1.53 3.63
N ASN A 110 12.00 -1.82 4.58
CA ASN A 110 12.11 -1.01 5.79
C ASN A 110 12.67 0.41 5.47
N ARG A 111 12.16 1.41 6.16
CA ARG A 111 12.62 2.82 6.09
C ARG A 111 12.53 3.45 4.70
N CYS A 112 11.70 2.92 3.82
CA CYS A 112 11.43 3.49 2.50
C CYS A 112 10.34 4.56 2.54
N MET A 113 10.36 5.49 1.59
CA MET A 113 9.29 6.44 1.28
C MET A 113 8.80 7.27 2.47
N ASN A 114 9.71 7.64 3.38
CA ASN A 114 9.35 8.31 4.63
C ASN A 114 8.87 9.76 4.49
N LEU A 115 9.08 10.40 3.34
CA LEU A 115 8.65 11.79 3.09
C LEU A 115 7.41 11.90 2.20
N VAL A 116 6.92 10.80 1.65
CA VAL A 116 5.66 10.78 0.90
C VAL A 116 4.51 11.17 1.83
N SER A 117 3.67 12.09 1.40
CA SER A 117 2.54 12.61 2.20
C SER A 117 1.21 11.94 1.93
N GLU A 118 1.02 11.42 0.73
CA GLU A 118 -0.19 10.73 0.30
C GLU A 118 0.18 9.46 -0.45
N MET A 119 -0.62 8.41 -0.28
CA MET A 119 -0.40 7.13 -0.95
C MET A 119 -1.73 6.52 -1.34
N GLU A 120 -1.87 6.23 -2.63
CA GLU A 120 -3.10 5.66 -3.19
C GLU A 120 -2.78 4.44 -4.06
N PHE A 121 -3.57 3.41 -3.88
CA PHE A 121 -3.60 2.19 -4.69
C PHE A 121 -5.03 2.04 -5.23
N SER A 122 -5.26 2.43 -6.48
CA SER A 122 -6.59 2.37 -7.11
C SER A 122 -6.58 1.67 -8.46
N ASP A 123 -5.50 1.79 -9.21
CA ASP A 123 -5.42 1.31 -10.59
C ASP A 123 -4.54 0.05 -10.74
N PHE A 124 -4.73 -0.92 -9.83
CA PHE A 124 -3.97 -2.16 -9.80
C PHE A 124 -4.91 -3.38 -9.84
N PRO A 125 -5.55 -3.68 -10.95
CA PRO A 125 -6.58 -4.72 -11.03
C PRO A 125 -6.06 -6.14 -10.78
N CYS A 126 -4.76 -6.40 -10.99
CA CYS A 126 -4.13 -7.69 -10.77
C CYS A 126 -3.34 -7.78 -9.47
N LEU A 127 -3.32 -6.73 -8.62
CA LEU A 127 -2.53 -6.73 -7.40
C LEU A 127 -3.04 -7.78 -6.41
N GLU A 128 -2.19 -8.75 -6.08
CA GLU A 128 -2.48 -9.84 -5.15
C GLU A 128 -1.79 -9.64 -3.79
N HIS A 129 -0.58 -9.10 -3.80
CA HIS A 129 0.25 -8.95 -2.60
C HIS A 129 0.76 -7.52 -2.46
N LEU A 130 0.47 -6.92 -1.32
CA LEU A 130 0.97 -5.60 -0.94
C LEU A 130 1.64 -5.67 0.44
N SER A 131 2.93 -5.39 0.50
CA SER A 131 3.69 -5.45 1.74
C SER A 131 4.46 -4.16 2.00
N PHE A 132 4.46 -3.77 3.27
CA PHE A 132 5.22 -2.65 3.81
C PHE A 132 6.11 -3.14 4.94
N GLY A 133 7.39 -2.84 4.86
CA GLY A 133 8.34 -3.13 5.92
C GLY A 133 8.17 -2.23 7.14
N SER A 134 9.11 -2.30 8.06
CA SER A 134 9.10 -1.50 9.28
C SER A 134 9.65 -0.09 9.05
N ASP A 135 9.16 0.88 9.84
CA ASP A 135 9.59 2.28 9.78
C ASP A 135 9.41 2.95 8.40
N CYS A 136 8.54 2.44 7.54
CA CYS A 136 8.30 3.00 6.22
C CYS A 136 7.06 3.91 6.17
N CYS A 137 6.97 4.74 5.14
CA CYS A 137 5.81 5.60 4.86
C CYS A 137 5.36 6.46 6.05
N ARG A 138 6.30 6.92 6.88
CA ARG A 138 5.99 7.53 8.18
C ARG A 138 5.22 8.84 8.10
N ASN A 139 5.37 9.60 7.01
CA ASN A 139 4.72 10.90 6.84
C ASN A 139 3.41 10.84 6.02
N VAL A 140 3.04 9.68 5.51
CA VAL A 140 1.77 9.49 4.80
C VAL A 140 0.62 9.88 5.72
N LYS A 141 -0.18 10.86 5.31
CA LYS A 141 -1.35 11.34 6.06
C LYS A 141 -2.62 10.61 5.64
N ASP A 142 -2.74 10.34 4.36
CA ASP A 142 -3.88 9.69 3.75
C ASP A 142 -3.42 8.45 2.98
N LEU A 143 -3.91 7.28 3.41
CA LEU A 143 -3.68 6.00 2.73
C LEU A 143 -4.98 5.52 2.13
N LYS A 144 -5.00 5.31 0.82
CA LYS A 144 -6.18 4.84 0.10
C LYS A 144 -5.88 3.55 -0.65
N MET A 145 -6.73 2.55 -0.47
CA MET A 145 -6.74 1.29 -1.22
C MET A 145 -8.15 1.05 -1.71
N ARG A 146 -8.35 1.12 -3.02
CA ARG A 146 -9.70 1.10 -3.60
C ARG A 146 -9.75 0.24 -4.86
N GLY A 147 -10.83 -0.54 -5.02
CA GLY A 147 -11.06 -1.29 -6.24
C GLY A 147 -10.04 -2.40 -6.53
N LEU A 148 -9.32 -2.89 -5.51
CA LEU A 148 -8.27 -3.89 -5.66
C LEU A 148 -8.88 -5.30 -5.63
N GLY A 149 -9.56 -5.67 -6.70
CA GLY A 149 -10.38 -6.87 -6.78
C GLY A 149 -9.64 -8.20 -6.59
N GLN A 150 -8.32 -8.24 -6.78
CA GLN A 150 -7.50 -9.43 -6.61
C GLN A 150 -6.60 -9.41 -5.37
N LEU A 151 -6.61 -8.34 -4.58
CA LEU A 151 -5.72 -8.18 -3.42
C LEU A 151 -6.06 -9.20 -2.32
N ARG A 152 -5.14 -10.11 -2.06
CA ARG A 152 -5.26 -11.23 -1.11
C ARG A 152 -4.54 -10.97 0.20
N VAL A 153 -3.37 -10.34 0.12
CA VAL A 153 -2.48 -10.16 1.27
C VAL A 153 -2.10 -8.69 1.43
N ILE A 154 -2.37 -8.16 2.63
CA ILE A 154 -1.87 -6.86 3.08
C ILE A 154 -1.01 -7.11 4.31
N SER A 155 0.25 -6.67 4.27
CA SER A 155 1.18 -6.77 5.39
C SER A 155 1.83 -5.43 5.67
N ILE A 156 1.76 -4.96 6.91
CA ILE A 156 2.33 -3.67 7.33
C ILE A 156 3.23 -3.92 8.54
N GLY A 157 4.53 -3.65 8.38
CA GLY A 157 5.55 -3.80 9.41
C GLY A 157 5.48 -2.75 10.52
N ASP A 158 6.27 -2.95 11.55
CA ASP A 158 6.27 -2.13 12.77
C ASP A 158 6.59 -0.65 12.50
N HIS A 159 5.99 0.27 13.26
CA HIS A 159 6.23 1.72 13.25
C HIS A 159 5.98 2.41 11.89
N SER A 160 5.29 1.76 10.96
CA SER A 160 4.95 2.31 9.65
C SER A 160 3.69 3.16 9.70
N PHE A 161 3.54 4.07 8.75
CA PHE A 161 2.38 4.98 8.67
C PHE A 161 2.15 5.79 9.96
N TYR A 162 3.23 6.27 10.55
CA TYR A 162 3.19 6.87 11.88
C TYR A 162 2.31 8.12 11.97
N LYS A 163 2.28 8.95 10.90
CA LYS A 163 1.49 10.20 10.86
C LYS A 163 0.17 10.07 10.09
N THR A 164 -0.24 8.86 9.75
CA THR A 164 -1.48 8.65 9.00
C THR A 164 -2.69 9.01 9.85
N LEU A 165 -3.50 9.89 9.30
CA LEU A 165 -4.74 10.38 9.91
C LEU A 165 -5.97 9.68 9.37
N HIS A 166 -5.95 9.35 8.07
CA HIS A 166 -7.09 8.75 7.40
C HIS A 166 -6.66 7.53 6.59
N THR A 167 -7.48 6.49 6.63
CA THR A 167 -7.34 5.32 5.78
C THR A 167 -8.67 4.98 5.13
N ASP A 168 -8.63 4.69 3.83
CA ASP A 168 -9.76 4.18 3.05
C ASP A 168 -9.40 2.80 2.51
N PHE A 169 -10.16 1.78 2.91
CA PHE A 169 -10.08 0.41 2.40
C PHE A 169 -11.45 0.06 1.81
N VAL A 170 -11.58 0.23 0.51
CA VAL A 170 -12.87 0.18 -0.19
C VAL A 170 -12.78 -0.81 -1.34
N GLU A 171 -13.80 -1.64 -1.52
CA GLU A 171 -13.86 -2.63 -2.62
C GLU A 171 -12.65 -3.58 -2.65
N LEU A 172 -12.36 -4.22 -1.52
CA LEU A 172 -11.32 -5.24 -1.36
C LEU A 172 -11.93 -6.63 -1.11
N PRO A 173 -12.61 -7.23 -2.09
CA PRO A 173 -13.52 -8.36 -1.84
C PRO A 173 -12.81 -9.68 -1.49
N VAL A 174 -11.53 -9.84 -1.85
CA VAL A 174 -10.82 -11.12 -1.73
C VAL A 174 -9.66 -11.09 -0.74
N VAL A 175 -9.50 -10.02 0.04
CA VAL A 175 -8.45 -9.96 1.06
C VAL A 175 -8.63 -11.10 2.06
N SER A 176 -7.66 -12.01 2.08
CA SER A 176 -7.66 -13.19 2.96
C SER A 176 -6.76 -13.00 4.19
N THR A 177 -5.69 -12.22 4.05
CA THR A 177 -4.72 -11.99 5.12
C THR A 177 -4.47 -10.49 5.31
N PHE A 178 -4.66 -10.03 6.53
CA PHE A 178 -4.37 -8.65 6.93
C PHE A 178 -3.49 -8.65 8.17
N THR A 179 -2.24 -8.21 8.02
CA THR A 179 -1.25 -8.20 9.10
C THR A 179 -0.81 -6.77 9.39
N VAL A 180 -0.85 -6.38 10.65
CA VAL A 180 -0.45 -5.04 11.10
C VAL A 180 0.49 -5.16 12.31
N GLY A 181 1.68 -4.64 12.17
CA GLY A 181 2.73 -4.62 13.17
C GLY A 181 2.47 -3.67 14.34
N LYS A 182 3.48 -3.52 15.19
CA LYS A 182 3.41 -2.66 16.38
C LYS A 182 3.50 -1.18 16.00
N LYS A 183 2.74 -0.35 16.71
CA LYS A 183 2.73 1.12 16.52
C LYS A 183 2.52 1.57 15.07
N VAL A 184 1.72 0.81 14.31
CA VAL A 184 1.22 1.22 13.00
C VAL A 184 -0.01 2.09 13.22
N PHE A 185 -0.13 3.15 12.44
CA PHE A 185 -1.24 4.12 12.50
C PHE A 185 -1.51 4.73 13.90
N PRO A 186 -0.53 5.12 14.70
CA PRO A 186 -0.80 5.62 16.06
C PRO A 186 -1.57 6.95 16.08
N SER A 187 -1.54 7.71 14.99
CA SER A 187 -2.21 9.00 14.83
C SER A 187 -3.55 8.92 14.09
N LEU A 188 -4.04 7.72 13.82
CA LEU A 188 -5.23 7.49 13.00
C LEU A 188 -6.48 8.10 13.64
N VAL A 189 -7.18 8.92 12.87
CA VAL A 189 -8.41 9.62 13.28
C VAL A 189 -9.63 8.99 12.62
N ARG A 190 -9.50 8.61 11.35
CA ARG A 190 -10.60 8.07 10.57
C ARG A 190 -10.17 6.86 9.77
N VAL A 191 -11.01 5.85 9.80
CA VAL A 191 -10.91 4.68 8.95
C VAL A 191 -12.24 4.52 8.22
N ASN A 192 -12.17 4.37 6.92
CA ASN A 192 -13.29 3.96 6.09
C ASN A 192 -13.01 2.55 5.57
N MET A 193 -13.92 1.63 5.88
CA MET A 193 -13.86 0.25 5.38
C MET A 193 -15.23 -0.15 4.89
N GLU A 194 -15.35 -0.57 3.66
CA GLU A 194 -16.61 -1.10 3.14
C GLU A 194 -16.78 -2.58 3.46
N CYS A 195 -18.00 -2.95 3.79
CA CYS A 195 -18.34 -4.29 4.32
C CYS A 195 -18.06 -5.47 3.36
N GLY A 196 -17.82 -5.23 2.07
CA GLY A 196 -17.45 -6.25 1.10
C GLY A 196 -16.14 -6.99 1.43
N VAL A 197 -15.23 -6.31 2.13
CA VAL A 197 -13.93 -6.85 2.55
C VAL A 197 -14.08 -7.97 3.60
N ALA A 198 -15.13 -7.93 4.42
CA ALA A 198 -15.26 -8.80 5.59
C ALA A 198 -15.49 -10.28 5.27
N ALA A 199 -16.03 -10.61 4.10
CA ALA A 199 -16.45 -11.98 3.79
C ALA A 199 -15.30 -12.94 3.46
N ALA A 200 -14.18 -12.41 2.97
CA ALA A 200 -13.05 -13.20 2.49
C ALA A 200 -11.88 -13.33 3.48
N VAL A 201 -11.83 -12.46 4.51
CA VAL A 201 -10.69 -12.44 5.43
C VAL A 201 -10.66 -13.70 6.29
N SER A 202 -9.65 -14.54 6.11
CA SER A 202 -9.41 -15.76 6.88
C SER A 202 -8.40 -15.57 8.01
N ARG A 203 -7.52 -14.58 7.89
CA ARG A 203 -6.46 -14.32 8.88
C ARG A 203 -6.27 -12.83 9.12
N VAL A 204 -6.40 -12.43 10.38
CA VAL A 204 -6.08 -11.08 10.86
C VAL A 204 -5.05 -11.17 11.97
N VAL A 205 -3.93 -10.51 11.80
CA VAL A 205 -2.89 -10.40 12.82
C VAL A 205 -2.64 -8.92 13.08
N VAL A 206 -3.02 -8.44 14.23
CA VAL A 206 -2.87 -7.04 14.61
C VAL A 206 -2.20 -6.92 15.96
N SER A 207 -1.31 -5.94 16.09
CA SER A 207 -0.67 -5.62 17.37
C SER A 207 -1.65 -4.98 18.35
N ASP A 208 -1.32 -5.04 19.65
CA ASP A 208 -2.14 -4.45 20.70
C ASP A 208 -2.26 -2.92 20.55
N THR A 209 -1.23 -2.26 20.04
CA THR A 209 -1.29 -0.81 19.74
C THR A 209 -2.29 -0.48 18.65
N PHE A 210 -2.32 -1.22 17.56
CA PHE A 210 -3.32 -1.02 16.50
C PHE A 210 -4.73 -1.31 17.02
N ARG A 211 -4.88 -2.37 17.82
CA ARG A 211 -6.15 -2.69 18.47
C ARG A 211 -6.66 -1.55 19.34
N SER A 212 -5.79 -0.92 20.15
CA SER A 212 -6.15 0.23 20.99
C SER A 212 -6.60 1.43 20.15
N VAL A 213 -5.88 1.76 19.07
CA VAL A 213 -6.26 2.83 18.14
C VAL A 213 -7.64 2.58 17.55
N MET A 214 -7.90 1.35 17.08
CA MET A 214 -9.19 0.97 16.50
C MET A 214 -10.32 1.05 17.52
N THR A 215 -10.08 0.65 18.77
CA THR A 215 -11.06 0.79 19.86
C THR A 215 -11.46 2.24 20.09
N ASN A 216 -10.49 3.15 20.10
CA ASN A 216 -10.75 4.57 20.29
C ASN A 216 -11.56 5.16 19.13
N ILE A 217 -11.28 4.78 17.89
CA ILE A 217 -12.04 5.21 16.71
C ILE A 217 -13.46 4.67 16.73
N CYS A 218 -13.67 3.41 17.08
CA CYS A 218 -15.00 2.82 17.21
C CYS A 218 -15.85 3.52 18.28
N ASN A 219 -15.24 3.90 19.39
CA ASN A 219 -15.94 4.63 20.47
C ASN A 219 -16.33 6.07 20.06
N SER A 220 -15.67 6.65 19.07
CA SER A 220 -15.92 8.02 18.59
C SER A 220 -16.88 8.15 17.41
N ASN A 221 -17.70 7.15 17.08
CA ASN A 221 -18.79 7.12 16.06
C ASN A 221 -18.50 6.55 14.66
N SER A 222 -17.46 5.77 14.48
CA SER A 222 -17.23 5.11 13.19
C SER A 222 -17.47 3.60 13.30
N CYS A 223 -18.40 3.05 12.54
CA CYS A 223 -18.79 1.64 12.61
C CYS A 223 -17.78 0.75 11.88
N PHE A 224 -17.34 -0.32 12.52
CA PHE A 224 -16.40 -1.31 11.99
C PHE A 224 -16.98 -2.72 12.03
N CYS A 225 -17.36 -3.26 10.87
CA CYS A 225 -17.87 -4.64 10.78
C CYS A 225 -16.78 -5.72 10.75
N LEU A 226 -15.56 -5.40 10.30
CA LEU A 226 -14.52 -6.39 10.03
C LEU A 226 -13.91 -7.03 11.28
N PHE A 227 -13.62 -6.23 12.29
CA PHE A 227 -12.92 -6.71 13.47
C PHE A 227 -13.79 -7.46 14.47
N HIS A 228 -15.11 -7.30 14.38
CA HIS A 228 -16.04 -7.93 15.32
C HIS A 228 -16.10 -9.45 15.20
N ARG A 229 -15.86 -10.01 14.02
CA ARG A 229 -16.00 -11.44 13.76
C ARG A 229 -14.75 -12.26 14.09
N TYR A 230 -13.57 -11.67 13.98
CA TYR A 230 -12.28 -12.37 14.13
C TYR A 230 -11.51 -12.04 15.40
N ALA A 231 -11.75 -10.92 16.01
CA ALA A 231 -11.17 -10.57 17.32
C ALA A 231 -11.97 -11.18 18.49
N GLY A 232 -12.71 -12.25 18.24
CA GLY A 232 -13.65 -12.97 19.10
C GLY A 232 -13.48 -12.76 20.58
N SER A 233 -13.98 -11.70 21.13
CA SER A 233 -14.03 -11.30 22.55
C SER A 233 -13.49 -9.90 22.89
N ILE A 234 -12.98 -9.09 21.92
CA ILE A 234 -12.17 -7.94 22.31
C ILE A 234 -12.81 -6.59 21.99
N LEU A 235 -13.79 -6.53 21.10
CA LEU A 235 -14.50 -5.30 20.80
C LEU A 235 -16.01 -5.53 20.88
N ALA A 236 -16.54 -5.51 22.09
CA ALA A 236 -17.95 -5.18 22.28
C ALA A 236 -18.13 -3.72 21.87
N CYS A 237 -18.39 -3.47 20.60
CA CYS A 237 -18.80 -2.16 20.13
C CYS A 237 -20.12 -1.81 20.82
N GLN A 238 -20.06 -1.04 21.91
CA GLN A 238 -21.25 -0.51 22.55
C GLN A 238 -21.86 0.53 21.62
N ARG A 239 -22.98 0.21 21.11
CA ARG A 239 -23.84 0.81 20.11
C ARG A 239 -24.18 2.28 20.30
N LYS A 240 -24.23 2.99 19.17
CA LYS A 240 -25.38 3.86 18.83
C LYS A 240 -25.60 3.79 17.31
N TRP A 241 -26.43 2.88 16.87
CA TRP A 241 -26.91 2.83 15.50
C TRP A 241 -28.14 3.74 15.35
N SER A 242 -28.18 4.55 14.29
CA SER A 242 -29.42 5.17 13.89
C SER A 242 -30.36 4.12 13.26
N PRO A 243 -31.66 4.14 13.54
CA PRO A 243 -32.62 3.13 13.03
C PRO A 243 -32.73 3.05 11.50
N THR A 244 -32.27 4.08 10.80
CA THR A 244 -32.33 4.19 9.33
C THR A 244 -31.30 3.30 8.62
N PHE A 245 -30.16 3.03 9.24
CA PHE A 245 -29.09 2.23 8.63
C PHE A 245 -29.42 0.71 8.65
N HIS A 246 -30.22 0.27 9.60
CA HIS A 246 -30.59 -1.14 9.76
C HIS A 246 -31.44 -1.69 8.60
N ARG A 247 -32.13 -0.83 7.86
CA ARG A 247 -33.03 -1.26 6.75
C ARG A 247 -32.28 -1.49 5.44
N SER A 248 -31.09 -0.96 5.27
CA SER A 248 -30.28 -1.09 4.03
C SER A 248 -29.32 -2.28 4.02
N LEU A 249 -29.14 -2.98 5.15
CA LEU A 249 -28.24 -4.13 5.25
C LEU A 249 -28.88 -5.41 4.67
N PRO A 250 -28.12 -6.22 3.90
CA PRO A 250 -28.54 -7.55 3.47
C PRO A 250 -28.95 -8.42 4.67
N ARG A 251 -29.93 -9.31 4.49
CA ARG A 251 -30.47 -10.16 5.57
C ARG A 251 -29.41 -10.93 6.38
N ALA A 252 -28.33 -11.36 5.74
CA ALA A 252 -27.23 -12.06 6.37
C ALA A 252 -26.47 -11.23 7.44
N PHE A 253 -26.57 -9.92 7.41
CA PHE A 253 -25.86 -9.02 8.34
C PHE A 253 -26.73 -8.53 9.50
N ARG A 254 -28.07 -8.74 9.43
CA ARG A 254 -28.98 -8.26 10.47
C ARG A 254 -28.86 -9.05 11.79
N HIS A 255 -28.39 -10.30 11.73
CA HIS A 255 -28.21 -11.15 12.91
C HIS A 255 -26.87 -10.98 13.63
N CYS A 256 -25.90 -10.33 13.01
CA CYS A 256 -24.58 -10.10 13.64
C CYS A 256 -24.54 -8.91 14.60
N CYS A 257 -25.62 -8.12 14.67
CA CYS A 257 -25.70 -6.88 15.44
C CYS A 257 -26.73 -6.93 16.60
N LEU A 258 -27.22 -8.11 16.98
CA LEU A 258 -28.08 -8.27 18.17
C LEU A 258 -27.25 -8.67 19.40
N PRO A 259 -27.72 -8.26 20.62
CA PRO A 259 -26.97 -8.36 21.86
C PRO A 259 -26.60 -9.80 22.23
#